data_e6f58a7a115cbf2e0ecc2f5657128d83
#
_entry.id   e6f58a7a115cbf2e0ecc2f5657128d83
#
_cell.length_a   1.000
_cell.length_b   1.000
_cell.length_c   1.000
_cell.angle_alpha   90.00
_cell.angle_beta   90.00
_cell.angle_gamma   90.00
#
_symmetry.space_group_name_H-M   'P 1'
#
loop_
_entity.id
_entity.type
_entity.pdbx_description
1 polymer ?
#
loop_
_entity_poly.entity_id
_entity_poly.type
_entity_poly.pdbx_seq_one_letter_code
_entity_poly.pdbx_strand_id
1 'polypeptide(L)'
;MTGTDDGVATTRSPEVAVIGGGIVGLSTAYALRKQGVPARLYEAGLPGTGQSGGESRIFRHAHDDPRLVAFARESRGVWDEWAEHFDVELVSSDGVLAIGDSVLARLRVLNQVGGVEAHEIDAVAVTLLSAVARTS
;
A
#
# COMPACT_ATOMS: atom_id res chain seq x y z
N MET A 1 41.05 -5.66 43.06
CA MET A 1 40.90 -4.61 42.01
C MET A 1 40.29 -5.32 40.82
N THR A 2 38.97 -5.33 40.78
CA THR A 2 38.18 -5.94 39.71
C THR A 2 37.66 -4.77 38.87
N GLY A 3 38.29 -4.55 37.70
CA GLY A 3 37.80 -3.59 36.73
C GLY A 3 36.58 -4.15 36.04
N THR A 4 35.44 -3.52 36.26
CA THR A 4 34.23 -3.71 35.45
C THR A 4 34.47 -3.06 34.09
N ASP A 5 34.64 -3.88 33.10
CA ASP A 5 34.62 -3.45 31.67
C ASP A 5 33.16 -3.10 31.33
N ASP A 6 32.80 -1.83 31.50
CA ASP A 6 31.54 -1.28 31.01
C ASP A 6 31.63 -1.20 29.48
N GLY A 7 31.29 -2.30 28.85
CA GLY A 7 31.14 -2.39 27.41
C GLY A 7 30.10 -1.37 26.94
N VAL A 8 30.55 -0.16 26.60
CA VAL A 8 29.76 0.82 25.87
C VAL A 8 29.38 0.19 24.56
N ALA A 9 28.14 -0.29 24.49
CA ALA A 9 27.55 -0.72 23.23
C ALA A 9 27.62 0.48 22.27
N THR A 10 28.56 0.47 21.36
CA THR A 10 28.63 1.40 20.24
C THR A 10 27.37 1.21 19.42
N THR A 11 26.33 1.97 19.75
CA THR A 11 25.12 2.06 18.95
C THR A 11 25.54 2.62 17.59
N ARG A 12 25.71 1.72 16.62
CA ARG A 12 25.98 2.10 15.24
C ARG A 12 24.93 3.08 14.80
N SER A 13 25.31 4.30 14.46
CA SER A 13 24.35 5.31 13.97
C SER A 13 23.60 4.75 12.77
N PRO A 14 22.28 4.99 12.66
CA PRO A 14 21.53 4.54 11.51
C PRO A 14 22.11 5.15 10.24
N GLU A 15 22.21 4.34 9.21
CA GLU A 15 22.74 4.75 7.91
C GLU A 15 21.71 5.58 7.13
N VAL A 16 20.42 5.34 7.38
CA VAL A 16 19.30 6.03 6.73
C VAL A 16 18.36 6.62 7.77
N ALA A 17 18.03 7.91 7.60
CA ALA A 17 16.94 8.56 8.34
C ALA A 17 15.70 8.64 7.46
N VAL A 18 14.58 8.07 7.92
CA VAL A 18 13.27 8.16 7.25
C VAL A 18 12.44 9.19 8.01
N ILE A 19 11.99 10.23 7.31
CA ILE A 19 11.20 11.31 7.91
C ILE A 19 9.74 11.16 7.50
N GLY A 20 8.86 11.07 8.49
CA GLY A 20 7.42 10.90 8.34
C GLY A 20 6.97 9.45 8.55
N GLY A 21 6.00 9.26 9.44
CA GLY A 21 5.40 7.96 9.81
C GLY A 21 4.09 7.65 9.08
N GLY A 22 3.90 8.17 7.85
CA GLY A 22 2.82 7.74 6.97
C GLY A 22 3.14 6.42 6.27
N ILE A 23 2.23 5.92 5.41
CA ILE A 23 2.41 4.62 4.74
C ILE A 23 3.73 4.53 3.97
N VAL A 24 4.15 5.60 3.29
CA VAL A 24 5.41 5.62 2.53
C VAL A 24 6.61 5.49 3.45
N GLY A 25 6.67 6.26 4.54
CA GLY A 25 7.80 6.20 5.46
C GLY A 25 7.88 4.88 6.23
N LEU A 26 6.74 4.37 6.70
CA LEU A 26 6.67 3.09 7.39
C LEU A 26 7.10 1.93 6.50
N SER A 27 6.58 1.86 5.26
CA SER A 27 6.95 0.83 4.29
C SER A 27 8.42 0.93 3.88
N THR A 28 8.95 2.15 3.71
CA THR A 28 10.37 2.38 3.43
C THR A 28 11.25 1.88 4.57
N ALA A 29 10.94 2.25 5.81
CA ALA A 29 11.70 1.81 6.97
C ALA A 29 11.66 0.29 7.14
N TYR A 30 10.50 -0.33 6.92
CA TYR A 30 10.34 -1.79 6.93
C TYR A 30 11.19 -2.47 5.85
N ALA A 31 11.11 -1.99 4.61
CA ALA A 31 11.88 -2.54 3.50
C ALA A 31 13.40 -2.43 3.72
N LEU A 32 13.88 -1.29 4.22
CA LEU A 32 15.29 -1.10 4.56
C LEU A 32 15.74 -2.09 5.63
N ARG A 33 14.94 -2.27 6.68
CA ARG A 33 15.27 -3.24 7.73
C ARG A 33 15.26 -4.68 7.23
N LYS A 34 14.31 -5.05 6.37
CA LYS A 34 14.26 -6.37 5.72
C LYS A 34 15.53 -6.65 4.89
N GLN A 35 16.12 -5.60 4.31
CA GLN A 35 17.37 -5.67 3.56
C GLN A 35 18.64 -5.54 4.44
N GLY A 36 18.49 -5.47 5.77
CA GLY A 36 19.61 -5.34 6.70
C GLY A 36 20.23 -3.93 6.75
N VAL A 37 19.59 -2.93 6.13
CA VAL A 37 20.04 -1.54 6.17
C VAL A 37 19.60 -0.89 7.47
N PRO A 38 20.55 -0.36 8.30
CA PRO A 38 20.19 0.36 9.51
C PRO A 38 19.39 1.62 9.18
N ALA A 39 18.14 1.68 9.64
CA ALA A 39 17.26 2.81 9.40
C ALA A 39 16.55 3.25 10.68
N ARG A 40 16.33 4.56 10.82
CA ARG A 40 15.55 5.16 11.88
C ARG A 40 14.44 6.02 11.31
N LEU A 41 13.20 5.75 11.75
CA LEU A 41 12.04 6.54 11.41
C LEU A 41 11.85 7.67 12.42
N TYR A 42 11.57 8.87 11.93
CA TYR A 42 11.22 10.04 12.73
C TYR A 42 9.82 10.51 12.33
N GLU A 43 8.94 10.63 13.33
CA GLU A 43 7.57 11.11 13.18
C GLU A 43 7.28 12.13 14.29
N ALA A 44 6.67 13.25 13.95
CA ALA A 44 6.38 14.31 14.90
C ALA A 44 5.15 14.03 15.78
N GLY A 45 4.25 13.16 15.30
CA GLY A 45 3.02 12.79 15.99
C GLY A 45 2.80 11.29 16.07
N LEU A 46 1.55 10.86 16.02
CA LEU A 46 1.22 9.44 15.91
C LEU A 46 1.41 8.94 14.47
N PRO A 47 2.13 7.84 14.26
CA PRO A 47 2.26 7.26 12.92
C PRO A 47 0.91 6.97 12.28
N GLY A 48 0.78 7.22 10.98
CA GLY A 48 -0.43 6.96 10.21
C GLY A 48 -1.53 8.01 10.32
N THR A 49 -1.41 9.03 11.18
CA THR A 49 -2.48 10.01 11.42
C THR A 49 -2.51 11.20 10.45
N GLY A 50 -1.49 11.37 9.62
CA GLY A 50 -1.43 12.41 8.58
C GLY A 50 -2.28 12.05 7.35
N GLN A 51 -1.76 12.24 6.15
CA GLN A 51 -2.45 11.87 4.90
C GLN A 51 -2.77 10.37 4.78
N SER A 52 -2.04 9.52 5.49
CA SER A 52 -2.34 8.09 5.61
C SER A 52 -3.45 7.78 6.61
N GLY A 53 -3.90 8.76 7.39
CA GLY A 53 -4.96 8.60 8.38
C GLY A 53 -6.35 8.44 7.75
N GLY A 54 -7.30 7.85 8.49
CA GLY A 54 -8.69 7.62 8.09
C GLY A 54 -9.08 6.14 8.12
N GLU A 55 -10.38 5.87 8.07
CA GLU A 55 -10.94 4.54 8.24
C GLU A 55 -10.75 3.65 7.01
N SER A 56 -10.69 4.24 5.82
CA SER A 56 -10.50 3.50 4.58
C SER A 56 -9.62 4.23 3.57
N ARG A 57 -9.03 3.49 2.66
CA ARG A 57 -8.23 3.96 1.54
C ARG A 57 -8.54 3.11 0.33
N ILE A 58 -8.46 3.70 -0.86
CA ILE A 58 -8.68 2.98 -2.11
C ILE A 58 -7.33 2.54 -2.66
N PHE A 59 -7.17 1.24 -2.84
CA PHE A 59 -6.13 0.67 -3.68
C PHE A 59 -6.70 0.47 -5.08
N ARG A 60 -6.05 1.01 -6.11
CA ARG A 60 -6.53 0.89 -7.48
C ARG A 60 -5.41 0.55 -8.46
N HIS A 61 -5.73 -0.27 -9.46
CA HIS A 61 -4.85 -0.55 -10.60
C HIS A 61 -5.13 0.37 -11.81
N ALA A 62 -6.33 0.94 -11.92
CA ALA A 62 -6.78 1.71 -13.07
C ALA A 62 -6.10 3.09 -13.14
N HIS A 63 -4.98 3.15 -13.86
CA HIS A 63 -4.24 4.37 -14.18
C HIS A 63 -4.22 4.61 -15.70
N ASP A 64 -3.96 5.87 -16.09
CA ASP A 64 -3.85 6.25 -17.50
C ASP A 64 -2.47 5.89 -18.10
N ASP A 65 -1.44 5.73 -17.26
CA ASP A 65 -0.09 5.36 -17.65
C ASP A 65 0.15 3.87 -17.37
N PRO A 66 0.53 3.07 -18.39
CA PRO A 66 0.78 1.63 -18.23
C PRO A 66 1.90 1.32 -17.23
N ARG A 67 2.87 2.23 -17.02
CA ARG A 67 3.92 2.06 -16.01
C ARG A 67 3.34 2.12 -14.59
N LEU A 68 2.36 3.00 -14.37
CA LEU A 68 1.67 3.07 -13.07
C LEU A 68 0.76 1.85 -12.84
N VAL A 69 0.16 1.29 -13.88
CA VAL A 69 -0.59 0.02 -13.77
C VAL A 69 0.35 -1.12 -13.37
N ALA A 70 1.51 -1.24 -14.03
CA ALA A 70 2.50 -2.26 -13.70
C ALA A 70 3.01 -2.08 -12.26
N PHE A 71 3.33 -0.86 -11.85
CA PHE A 71 3.78 -0.55 -10.49
C PHE A 71 2.70 -0.84 -9.44
N ALA A 72 1.43 -0.50 -9.70
CA ALA A 72 0.33 -0.83 -8.79
C ALA A 72 0.16 -2.35 -8.63
N ARG A 73 0.31 -3.11 -9.72
CA ARG A 73 0.28 -4.58 -9.69
C ARG A 73 1.40 -5.17 -8.83
N GLU A 74 2.63 -4.68 -9.01
CA GLU A 74 3.76 -5.10 -8.17
C GLU A 74 3.52 -4.73 -6.69
N SER A 75 3.01 -3.53 -6.44
CA SER A 75 2.67 -3.07 -5.08
C SER A 75 1.58 -3.94 -4.45
N ARG A 76 0.60 -4.44 -5.23
CA ARG A 76 -0.42 -5.35 -4.72
C ARG A 76 0.20 -6.64 -4.19
N GLY A 77 1.15 -7.23 -4.90
CA GLY A 77 1.87 -8.41 -4.42
C GLY A 77 2.56 -8.18 -3.08
N VAL A 78 3.14 -7.00 -2.86
CA VAL A 78 3.75 -6.64 -1.56
C VAL A 78 2.68 -6.51 -0.46
N TRP A 79 1.51 -5.96 -0.77
CA TRP A 79 0.40 -5.89 0.18
C TRP A 79 -0.12 -7.27 0.56
N ASP A 80 -0.19 -8.21 -0.38
CA ASP A 80 -0.60 -9.59 -0.14
C ASP A 80 0.42 -10.33 0.74
N GLU A 81 1.74 -10.17 0.48
CA GLU A 81 2.81 -10.67 1.35
C GLU A 81 2.70 -10.12 2.79
N TRP A 82 2.38 -8.85 2.95
CA TRP A 82 2.22 -8.24 4.27
C TRP A 82 0.95 -8.71 4.96
N ALA A 83 -0.15 -8.87 4.24
CA ALA A 83 -1.39 -9.41 4.78
C ALA A 83 -1.16 -10.82 5.36
N GLU A 84 -0.45 -11.68 4.64
CA GLU A 84 -0.04 -12.99 5.11
C GLU A 84 0.91 -12.92 6.31
N HIS A 85 1.93 -12.04 6.25
CA HIS A 85 2.92 -11.92 7.32
C HIS A 85 2.33 -11.42 8.65
N PHE A 86 1.36 -10.51 8.58
CA PHE A 86 0.71 -9.92 9.76
C PHE A 86 -0.59 -10.61 10.17
N ASP A 87 -1.02 -11.63 9.41
CA ASP A 87 -2.29 -12.35 9.61
C ASP A 87 -3.50 -11.38 9.67
N VAL A 88 -3.56 -10.44 8.71
CA VAL A 88 -4.62 -9.43 8.64
C VAL A 88 -4.93 -9.06 7.19
N GLU A 89 -6.20 -8.87 6.85
CA GLU A 89 -6.60 -8.34 5.54
C GLU A 89 -6.23 -6.85 5.45
N LEU A 90 -5.29 -6.52 4.55
CA LEU A 90 -4.82 -5.14 4.32
C LEU A 90 -5.49 -4.49 3.11
N VAL A 91 -5.84 -5.26 2.11
CA VAL A 91 -6.55 -4.80 0.89
C VAL A 91 -7.63 -5.81 0.58
N SER A 92 -8.90 -5.37 0.68
CA SER A 92 -10.05 -6.25 0.43
C SER A 92 -10.09 -6.78 -1.00
N SER A 93 -10.79 -7.90 -1.16
CA SER A 93 -11.03 -8.55 -2.46
C SER A 93 -12.27 -8.03 -3.20
N ASP A 94 -12.99 -7.05 -2.64
CA ASP A 94 -14.27 -6.56 -3.18
C ASP A 94 -14.15 -5.92 -4.57
N GLY A 95 -12.95 -5.49 -4.94
CA GLY A 95 -12.71 -4.80 -6.18
C GLY A 95 -13.06 -3.31 -6.15
N VAL A 96 -13.03 -2.67 -7.30
CA VAL A 96 -13.31 -1.24 -7.47
C VAL A 96 -14.25 -1.03 -8.65
N LEU A 97 -15.37 -0.36 -8.41
CA LEU A 97 -16.25 0.13 -9.46
C LEU A 97 -15.80 1.53 -9.87
N ALA A 98 -15.48 1.73 -11.14
CA ALA A 98 -15.13 3.02 -11.71
C ALA A 98 -16.22 3.49 -12.68
N ILE A 99 -16.65 4.76 -12.55
CA ILE A 99 -17.67 5.38 -13.39
C ILE A 99 -17.12 6.70 -13.94
N GLY A 100 -17.40 7.01 -15.19
CA GLY A 100 -17.05 8.28 -15.83
C GLY A 100 -16.37 8.11 -17.19
N ASP A 101 -16.13 9.22 -17.89
CA ASP A 101 -15.72 9.25 -19.30
C ASP A 101 -14.33 8.63 -19.56
N SER A 102 -13.44 8.66 -18.59
CA SER A 102 -12.07 8.12 -18.72
C SER A 102 -11.95 6.61 -18.47
N VAL A 103 -13.04 5.96 -18.05
CA VAL A 103 -13.00 4.54 -17.61
C VAL A 103 -12.60 3.59 -18.73
N LEU A 104 -13.19 3.76 -19.93
CA LEU A 104 -12.87 2.91 -21.07
C LEU A 104 -11.40 3.05 -21.53
N ALA A 105 -10.83 4.24 -21.44
CA ALA A 105 -9.42 4.44 -21.75
C ALA A 105 -8.53 3.69 -20.75
N ARG A 106 -8.82 3.77 -19.46
CA ARG A 106 -8.11 3.03 -18.41
C ARG A 106 -8.27 1.52 -18.53
N LEU A 107 -9.46 1.06 -18.87
CA LEU A 107 -9.71 -0.37 -19.14
C LEU A 107 -8.80 -0.90 -20.25
N ARG A 108 -8.63 -0.14 -21.34
CA ARG A 108 -7.70 -0.51 -22.42
C ARG A 108 -6.25 -0.61 -21.91
N VAL A 109 -5.81 0.34 -21.09
CA VAL A 109 -4.46 0.31 -20.48
C VAL A 109 -4.29 -0.89 -19.57
N LEU A 110 -5.27 -1.20 -18.72
CA LEU A 110 -5.27 -2.40 -17.87
C LEU A 110 -5.12 -3.68 -18.69
N ASN A 111 -5.94 -3.82 -19.75
CA ASN A 111 -5.90 -4.99 -20.63
C ASN A 111 -4.58 -5.10 -21.40
N GLN A 112 -3.98 -3.98 -21.79
CA GLN A 112 -2.67 -3.94 -22.44
C GLN A 112 -1.55 -4.45 -21.52
N VAL A 113 -1.54 -4.03 -20.25
CA VAL A 113 -0.54 -4.46 -19.27
C VAL A 113 -0.79 -5.88 -18.79
N GLY A 114 -2.06 -6.27 -18.64
CA GLY A 114 -2.48 -7.58 -18.18
C GLY A 114 -2.23 -7.84 -16.69
N GLY A 115 -2.67 -9.01 -16.23
CA GLY A 115 -2.47 -9.44 -14.84
C GLY A 115 -3.38 -8.74 -13.81
N VAL A 116 -4.37 -7.98 -14.29
CA VAL A 116 -5.45 -7.40 -13.47
C VAL A 116 -6.76 -7.74 -14.15
N GLU A 117 -7.66 -8.41 -13.46
CA GLU A 117 -8.99 -8.69 -13.96
C GLU A 117 -9.81 -7.39 -13.99
N ALA A 118 -10.29 -7.03 -15.15
CA ALA A 118 -11.12 -5.83 -15.35
C ALA A 118 -12.02 -5.99 -16.57
N HIS A 119 -13.27 -5.60 -16.43
CA HIS A 119 -14.26 -5.68 -17.50
C HIS A 119 -15.27 -4.54 -17.41
N GLU A 120 -15.91 -4.25 -18.52
CA GLU A 120 -17.02 -3.32 -18.60
C GLU A 120 -18.30 -4.01 -18.09
N ILE A 121 -19.09 -3.29 -17.29
CA ILE A 121 -20.41 -3.73 -16.83
C ILE A 121 -21.47 -2.74 -17.30
N ASP A 122 -22.66 -3.20 -17.55
CA ASP A 122 -23.77 -2.36 -17.99
C ASP A 122 -24.44 -1.59 -16.82
N ALA A 123 -25.28 -0.62 -17.18
CA ALA A 123 -25.98 0.22 -16.19
C ALA A 123 -26.93 -0.60 -15.30
N VAL A 124 -27.45 -1.73 -15.77
CA VAL A 124 -28.35 -2.60 -15.01
C VAL A 124 -27.57 -3.30 -13.89
N ALA A 125 -26.39 -3.84 -14.23
CA ALA A 125 -25.51 -4.46 -13.26
C ALA A 125 -25.04 -3.47 -12.17
N VAL A 126 -24.72 -2.22 -12.55
CA VAL A 126 -24.39 -1.15 -11.60
C VAL A 126 -25.56 -0.87 -10.63
N THR A 127 -26.78 -0.85 -11.13
CA THR A 127 -27.98 -0.60 -10.30
C THR A 127 -28.19 -1.73 -9.29
N LEU A 128 -28.00 -2.99 -9.68
CA LEU A 128 -28.10 -4.14 -8.80
C LEU A 128 -27.04 -4.13 -7.71
N LEU A 129 -25.77 -3.84 -8.05
CA LEU A 129 -24.69 -3.71 -7.07
C LEU A 129 -24.97 -2.60 -6.05
N SER A 130 -25.47 -1.46 -6.49
CA SER A 130 -25.86 -0.35 -5.60
C SER A 130 -27.03 -0.69 -4.69
N ALA A 131 -27.95 -1.55 -5.10
CA ALA A 131 -29.05 -2.02 -4.27
C ALA A 131 -28.59 -2.97 -3.17
N VAL A 132 -27.68 -3.89 -3.46
CA VAL A 132 -27.10 -4.83 -2.49
C VAL A 132 -26.29 -4.08 -1.43
N ALA A 133 -25.48 -3.10 -1.81
CA ALA A 133 -24.69 -2.31 -0.87
C ALA A 133 -25.52 -1.47 0.13
N ARG A 134 -26.80 -1.20 -0.15
CA ARG A 134 -27.71 -0.46 0.74
C ARG A 134 -28.47 -1.34 1.74
N THR A 135 -28.42 -2.64 1.60
CA THR A 135 -29.14 -3.61 2.42
C THR A 135 -28.26 -4.33 3.43
N SER A 136 -26.97 -4.03 3.47
CA SER A 136 -25.95 -4.55 4.39
C SER A 136 -25.61 -3.54 5.45
#